data_d76dc9faba8958111ab9b8f2f06a7392
#
_entry.id   d76dc9faba8958111ab9b8f2f06a7392
#
_cell.length_a   1.000
_cell.length_b   1.000
_cell.length_c   1.000
_cell.angle_alpha   90.00
_cell.angle_beta   90.00
_cell.angle_gamma   90.00
#
_symmetry.space_group_name_H-M   'P 1'
#
loop_
_entity.id
_entity.type
_entity.pdbx_description
1 polymer ?
#
loop_
_entity_poly.entity_id
_entity_poly.type
_entity_poly.pdbx_seq_one_letter_code
_entity_poly.pdbx_strand_id
1 'polypeptide(L)'
;MAKQDYYELLGIQKGATDVEIKKAYRSLAMKYHPDRNPGDAAAEVKFREVTEAYEVLKDGQKRAAYDRYGHAAFAQGAGAGAGFGGFNFDFGGAGGFGSIFEDIFSEFMGGAAGRRSSQYEGQRGADIRYDLEITLEEAFAGVTKEIEIQTAVRCEDCGGTGAAEGSKAETCDMCRGTGRVRRQSGFFIEERMCPSCQGTGKVIKNPCRKCRGTGKVSKKKVLEVNIPAGIDSENRMRLSGQGEAGLHGGPNGDLYIFVHIRPHKIFRREGTNLFCDVPVSMVTAALGGEMEIPCLDGTTEKVVIDAGTQSGHEIRLRKKGMTVLQSKNIGDLFVRFKVETPTKLTVKQKELLKQFEEDGKENCPESAGFFEKLKDFIKKG
;
A
#
# COMPACT_ATOMS: atom_id res chain seq x y z
N MET A 1 -17.85 21.39 -37.06
CA MET A 1 -17.57 22.69 -36.45
C MET A 1 -16.05 22.82 -36.35
N ALA A 2 -15.47 23.97 -36.69
CA ALA A 2 -14.04 24.23 -36.51
C ALA A 2 -13.69 24.18 -35.01
N LYS A 3 -12.67 23.42 -34.60
CA LYS A 3 -12.19 23.43 -33.21
C LYS A 3 -11.65 24.83 -32.87
N GLN A 4 -12.03 25.36 -31.72
CA GLN A 4 -11.55 26.65 -31.21
C GLN A 4 -10.04 26.61 -30.92
N ASP A 5 -9.34 27.70 -31.15
CA ASP A 5 -7.91 27.80 -30.85
C ASP A 5 -7.63 27.57 -29.34
N TYR A 6 -6.61 26.78 -29.00
CA TYR A 6 -6.31 26.43 -27.62
C TYR A 6 -5.91 27.62 -26.73
N TYR A 7 -5.26 28.66 -27.31
CA TYR A 7 -4.95 29.88 -26.58
C TYR A 7 -6.21 30.68 -26.28
N GLU A 8 -7.12 30.79 -27.28
CA GLU A 8 -8.41 31.45 -27.08
C GLU A 8 -9.29 30.71 -26.08
N LEU A 9 -9.27 29.37 -26.11
CA LEU A 9 -10.03 28.54 -25.19
C LEU A 9 -9.57 28.73 -23.73
N LEU A 10 -8.27 28.88 -23.49
CA LEU A 10 -7.72 29.20 -22.18
C LEU A 10 -7.79 30.70 -21.84
N GLY A 11 -8.16 31.57 -22.78
CA GLY A 11 -8.22 33.02 -22.58
C GLY A 11 -6.84 33.69 -22.40
N ILE A 12 -5.82 33.17 -23.08
CA ILE A 12 -4.43 33.62 -23.02
C ILE A 12 -3.92 33.96 -24.43
N GLN A 13 -2.83 34.76 -24.52
CA GLN A 13 -2.22 35.10 -25.81
C GLN A 13 -1.19 34.04 -26.26
N LYS A 14 -0.98 33.95 -27.58
CA LYS A 14 0.14 33.17 -28.13
C LYS A 14 1.45 33.74 -27.60
N GLY A 15 2.27 32.90 -26.98
CA GLY A 15 3.49 33.35 -26.30
C GLY A 15 3.39 33.43 -24.77
N ALA A 16 2.21 33.14 -24.18
CA ALA A 16 2.04 33.06 -22.74
C ALA A 16 3.06 32.08 -22.09
N THR A 17 3.52 32.43 -20.90
CA THR A 17 4.45 31.58 -20.14
C THR A 17 3.77 30.36 -19.57
N ASP A 18 4.54 29.31 -19.23
CA ASP A 18 4.00 28.07 -18.62
C ASP A 18 3.24 28.35 -17.32
N VAL A 19 3.64 29.38 -16.58
CA VAL A 19 2.97 29.81 -15.35
C VAL A 19 1.59 30.39 -15.65
N GLU A 20 1.47 31.19 -16.71
CA GLU A 20 0.19 31.77 -17.16
C GLU A 20 -0.75 30.72 -17.71
N ILE A 21 -0.24 29.78 -18.52
CA ILE A 21 -1.00 28.62 -19.03
C ILE A 21 -1.57 27.81 -17.86
N LYS A 22 -0.74 27.49 -16.88
CA LYS A 22 -1.15 26.73 -15.70
C LYS A 22 -2.18 27.49 -14.83
N LYS A 23 -2.03 28.81 -14.70
CA LYS A 23 -2.97 29.65 -13.94
C LYS A 23 -4.33 29.73 -14.63
N ALA A 24 -4.36 29.94 -15.94
CA ALA A 24 -5.58 29.97 -16.74
C ALA A 24 -6.32 28.63 -16.69
N TYR A 25 -5.60 27.53 -16.87
CA TYR A 25 -6.18 26.19 -16.75
C TYR A 25 -6.83 25.95 -15.39
N ARG A 26 -6.12 26.23 -14.28
CA ARG A 26 -6.68 26.04 -12.94
C ARG A 26 -7.97 26.81 -12.71
N SER A 27 -8.03 28.04 -13.19
CA SER A 27 -9.22 28.89 -13.05
C SER A 27 -10.41 28.30 -13.80
N LEU A 28 -10.20 27.87 -15.06
CA LEU A 28 -11.26 27.30 -15.90
C LEU A 28 -11.66 25.89 -15.44
N ALA A 29 -10.69 25.07 -15.03
CA ALA A 29 -10.95 23.75 -14.49
C ALA A 29 -11.79 23.80 -13.20
N MET A 30 -11.50 24.77 -12.31
CA MET A 30 -12.33 25.00 -11.12
C MET A 30 -13.75 25.49 -11.46
N LYS A 31 -13.89 26.31 -12.53
CA LYS A 31 -15.17 26.84 -12.98
C LYS A 31 -16.07 25.76 -13.57
N TYR A 32 -15.50 24.86 -14.37
CA TYR A 32 -16.25 23.81 -15.09
C TYR A 32 -16.09 22.41 -14.47
N HIS A 33 -15.62 22.32 -13.22
CA HIS A 33 -15.42 21.05 -12.53
C HIS A 33 -16.75 20.28 -12.40
N PRO A 34 -16.77 18.95 -12.66
CA PRO A 34 -17.99 18.13 -12.56
C PRO A 34 -18.64 18.20 -11.17
N ASP A 35 -17.85 18.23 -10.11
CA ASP A 35 -18.36 18.30 -8.72
C ASP A 35 -19.06 19.64 -8.40
N ARG A 36 -18.72 20.70 -9.13
CA ARG A 36 -19.34 22.02 -8.97
C ARG A 36 -20.52 22.25 -9.89
N ASN A 37 -20.60 21.50 -10.99
CA ASN A 37 -21.65 21.59 -12.01
C ASN A 37 -22.25 20.21 -12.27
N PRO A 38 -22.82 19.53 -11.25
CA PRO A 38 -23.35 18.20 -11.41
C PRO A 38 -24.52 18.20 -12.41
N GLY A 39 -24.39 17.36 -13.47
CA GLY A 39 -25.42 17.20 -14.49
C GLY A 39 -25.45 18.26 -15.60
N ASP A 40 -24.54 19.24 -15.64
CA ASP A 40 -24.38 20.21 -16.72
C ASP A 40 -23.48 19.66 -17.84
N ALA A 41 -24.10 19.10 -18.87
CA ALA A 41 -23.39 18.58 -20.05
C ALA A 41 -22.57 19.65 -20.78
N ALA A 42 -22.95 20.92 -20.75
CA ALA A 42 -22.18 22.00 -21.39
C ALA A 42 -20.92 22.32 -20.59
N ALA A 43 -20.98 22.29 -19.26
CA ALA A 43 -19.80 22.44 -18.40
C ALA A 43 -18.82 21.28 -18.58
N GLU A 44 -19.31 20.05 -18.73
CA GLU A 44 -18.49 18.86 -18.97
C GLU A 44 -17.73 18.93 -20.30
N VAL A 45 -18.41 19.35 -21.37
CA VAL A 45 -17.76 19.55 -22.68
C VAL A 45 -16.66 20.61 -22.58
N LYS A 46 -16.92 21.75 -21.94
CA LYS A 46 -15.92 22.80 -21.72
C LYS A 46 -14.75 22.35 -20.85
N PHE A 47 -15.00 21.56 -19.82
CA PHE A 47 -13.93 20.99 -18.99
C PHE A 47 -12.99 20.12 -19.80
N ARG A 48 -13.53 19.27 -20.70
CA ARG A 48 -12.76 18.43 -21.62
C ARG A 48 -11.90 19.27 -22.58
N GLU A 49 -12.52 20.26 -23.21
CA GLU A 49 -11.82 21.13 -24.17
C GLU A 49 -10.67 21.89 -23.49
N VAL A 50 -10.91 22.45 -22.30
CA VAL A 50 -9.89 23.16 -21.49
C VAL A 50 -8.76 22.23 -21.07
N THR A 51 -9.08 20.98 -20.73
CA THR A 51 -8.07 19.97 -20.37
C THR A 51 -7.24 19.56 -21.60
N GLU A 52 -7.87 19.33 -22.75
CA GLU A 52 -7.16 19.06 -24.03
C GLU A 52 -6.20 20.19 -24.39
N ALA A 53 -6.65 21.44 -24.29
CA ALA A 53 -5.81 22.61 -24.57
C ALA A 53 -4.61 22.71 -23.63
N TYR A 54 -4.80 22.48 -22.34
CA TYR A 54 -3.71 22.48 -21.37
C TYR A 54 -2.70 21.36 -21.61
N GLU A 55 -3.16 20.14 -21.92
CA GLU A 55 -2.29 19.00 -22.21
C GLU A 55 -1.37 19.24 -23.42
N VAL A 56 -1.83 19.98 -24.40
CA VAL A 56 -1.00 20.35 -25.57
C VAL A 56 -0.07 21.51 -25.25
N LEU A 57 -0.53 22.54 -24.56
CA LEU A 57 0.24 23.79 -24.35
C LEU A 57 1.22 23.69 -23.18
N LYS A 58 1.06 22.75 -22.24
CA LYS A 58 2.01 22.54 -21.13
C LYS A 58 3.35 21.94 -21.55
N ASP A 59 3.37 21.24 -22.68
CA ASP A 59 4.54 20.56 -23.22
C ASP A 59 5.16 21.38 -24.33
N GLY A 60 6.41 21.79 -24.17
CA GLY A 60 7.10 22.66 -25.14
C GLY A 60 7.18 22.08 -26.56
N GLN A 61 7.25 20.74 -26.71
CA GLN A 61 7.30 20.10 -28.02
C GLN A 61 5.93 20.07 -28.69
N LYS A 62 4.89 19.70 -27.94
CA LYS A 62 3.50 19.70 -28.42
C LYS A 62 3.04 21.11 -28.75
N ARG A 63 3.40 22.08 -27.91
CA ARG A 63 3.13 23.49 -28.12
C ARG A 63 3.77 23.99 -29.42
N ALA A 64 5.05 23.68 -29.66
CA ALA A 64 5.73 24.05 -30.87
C ALA A 64 5.12 23.42 -32.12
N ALA A 65 4.66 22.19 -32.03
CA ALA A 65 3.92 21.52 -33.11
C ALA A 65 2.55 22.17 -33.34
N TYR A 66 1.84 22.53 -32.28
CA TYR A 66 0.57 23.25 -32.38
C TYR A 66 0.74 24.65 -32.97
N ASP A 67 1.76 25.36 -32.56
CA ASP A 67 2.07 26.74 -33.06
C ASP A 67 2.37 26.75 -34.57
N ARG A 68 2.95 25.66 -35.12
CA ARG A 68 3.27 25.52 -36.54
C ARG A 68 2.11 25.04 -37.39
N TYR A 69 1.36 24.08 -36.92
CA TYR A 69 0.40 23.31 -37.72
C TYR A 69 -1.04 23.41 -37.20
N GLY A 70 -1.28 24.10 -36.09
CA GLY A 70 -2.59 24.20 -35.46
C GLY A 70 -3.16 22.83 -35.08
N HIS A 71 -4.47 22.69 -35.10
CA HIS A 71 -5.16 21.42 -34.84
C HIS A 71 -4.79 20.30 -35.83
N ALA A 72 -4.28 20.65 -37.01
CA ALA A 72 -3.85 19.68 -38.03
C ALA A 72 -2.66 18.84 -37.55
N ALA A 73 -1.84 19.36 -36.63
CA ALA A 73 -0.73 18.60 -36.02
C ALA A 73 -1.21 17.34 -35.31
N PHE A 74 -2.42 17.34 -34.84
CA PHE A 74 -3.01 16.24 -34.05
C PHE A 74 -4.13 15.50 -34.78
N ALA A 75 -4.55 15.99 -35.99
CA ALA A 75 -5.61 15.39 -36.80
C ALA A 75 -5.09 14.29 -37.77
N GLN A 76 -3.81 14.25 -38.07
CA GLN A 76 -3.21 13.39 -39.14
C GLN A 76 -2.84 11.98 -38.69
N GLY A 77 -3.32 11.50 -37.56
CA GLY A 77 -3.26 10.09 -37.16
C GLY A 77 -4.39 9.20 -37.71
N ALA A 78 -5.22 9.71 -38.64
CA ALA A 78 -6.39 9.00 -39.21
C ALA A 78 -6.20 8.56 -40.67
N GLY A 79 -5.00 8.15 -41.04
CA GLY A 79 -4.69 7.64 -42.39
C GLY A 79 -4.12 6.23 -42.37
N ALA A 80 -4.96 5.25 -42.47
CA ALA A 80 -4.87 3.83 -42.79
C ALA A 80 -5.24 2.86 -41.64
N GLY A 81 -6.55 2.60 -41.45
CA GLY A 81 -6.98 1.26 -41.05
C GLY A 81 -7.14 0.95 -39.56
N ALA A 82 -7.52 1.91 -38.71
CA ALA A 82 -8.16 1.55 -37.44
C ALA A 82 -9.01 2.73 -36.95
N GLY A 83 -10.33 2.53 -36.90
CA GLY A 83 -11.32 3.55 -36.61
C GLY A 83 -11.13 4.21 -35.26
N PHE A 84 -10.67 5.45 -35.26
CA PHE A 84 -10.59 6.33 -34.08
C PHE A 84 -11.91 7.08 -33.85
N GLY A 85 -13.02 6.38 -34.13
CA GLY A 85 -14.38 6.87 -33.89
C GLY A 85 -15.02 6.09 -32.76
N GLY A 86 -14.67 6.38 -31.52
CA GLY A 86 -15.33 5.71 -30.39
C GLY A 86 -14.54 5.61 -29.13
N PHE A 87 -13.77 6.65 -28.75
CA PHE A 87 -13.35 6.75 -27.36
C PHE A 87 -14.51 7.17 -26.50
N ASN A 88 -15.25 6.17 -26.07
CA ASN A 88 -16.17 6.29 -24.95
C ASN A 88 -15.30 6.47 -23.69
N PHE A 89 -15.21 7.72 -23.25
CA PHE A 89 -14.58 8.06 -21.98
C PHE A 89 -15.48 7.56 -20.85
N ASP A 90 -15.25 6.32 -20.41
CA ASP A 90 -15.76 5.86 -19.12
C ASP A 90 -14.95 6.53 -18.00
N PHE A 91 -15.55 7.52 -17.39
CA PHE A 91 -15.00 8.30 -16.29
C PHE A 91 -15.20 7.56 -14.96
N GLY A 92 -14.45 6.48 -14.77
CA GLY A 92 -14.49 5.70 -13.55
C GLY A 92 -13.12 5.16 -13.13
N GLY A 93 -12.20 6.03 -12.66
CA GLY A 93 -10.94 5.55 -12.11
C GLY A 93 -9.84 6.60 -12.06
N ALA A 94 -9.55 7.10 -10.90
CA ALA A 94 -8.47 8.03 -10.61
C ALA A 94 -7.09 7.46 -10.97
N GLY A 95 -6.35 8.13 -11.84
CA GLY A 95 -4.89 7.97 -11.97
C GLY A 95 -4.42 7.12 -13.15
N GLY A 96 -4.15 7.73 -14.32
CA GLY A 96 -3.45 7.02 -15.38
C GLY A 96 -3.42 7.64 -16.77
N PHE A 97 -3.75 8.90 -16.93
CA PHE A 97 -3.81 9.52 -18.27
C PHE A 97 -2.45 9.91 -18.88
N GLY A 98 -1.39 10.01 -18.07
CA GLY A 98 -0.06 10.42 -18.56
C GLY A 98 0.68 9.34 -19.34
N SER A 99 0.52 8.07 -18.97
CA SER A 99 1.36 6.99 -19.50
C SER A 99 0.92 6.45 -20.87
N ILE A 100 -0.38 6.41 -21.14
CA ILE A 100 -0.88 5.84 -22.42
C ILE A 100 -0.56 6.76 -23.62
N PHE A 101 -0.54 8.07 -23.39
CA PHE A 101 -0.19 9.04 -24.44
C PHE A 101 1.32 9.11 -24.69
N GLU A 102 2.12 8.88 -23.68
CA GLU A 102 3.59 8.86 -23.77
C GLU A 102 4.08 7.65 -24.55
N ASP A 103 3.46 6.50 -24.37
CA ASP A 103 3.77 5.26 -25.09
C ASP A 103 3.38 5.36 -26.57
N ILE A 104 2.21 5.90 -26.92
CA ILE A 104 1.76 6.07 -28.32
C ILE A 104 2.58 7.15 -29.03
N PHE A 105 2.98 8.21 -28.35
CA PHE A 105 3.77 9.29 -28.94
C PHE A 105 5.23 8.90 -29.15
N SER A 106 5.82 8.10 -28.26
CA SER A 106 7.16 7.56 -28.41
C SER A 106 7.25 6.58 -29.59
N GLU A 107 6.19 5.83 -29.86
CA GLU A 107 6.12 4.90 -30.98
C GLU A 107 5.92 5.61 -32.33
N PHE A 108 5.21 6.74 -32.34
CA PHE A 108 4.96 7.54 -33.55
C PHE A 108 6.14 8.43 -33.94
N MET A 109 6.83 9.08 -32.98
CA MET A 109 8.02 9.92 -33.27
C MET A 109 9.31 9.09 -33.41
N GLY A 110 9.37 7.90 -32.87
CA GLY A 110 10.49 6.98 -32.96
C GLY A 110 10.59 6.19 -34.28
N GLY A 111 9.59 6.27 -35.13
CA GLY A 111 9.47 5.44 -36.33
C GLY A 111 10.41 5.79 -37.51
N ALA A 112 11.24 6.84 -37.43
CA ALA A 112 12.13 7.23 -38.52
C ALA A 112 13.65 7.11 -38.24
N ALA A 113 14.05 6.68 -37.07
CA ALA A 113 15.45 6.48 -36.71
C ALA A 113 15.70 5.05 -36.24
N GLY A 114 16.03 4.20 -37.19
CA GLY A 114 16.76 2.93 -36.97
C GLY A 114 16.06 1.97 -36.02
N ARG A 115 15.63 0.81 -36.54
CA ARG A 115 15.46 -0.42 -35.75
C ARG A 115 16.69 -0.62 -34.85
N ARG A 116 16.67 0.04 -33.66
CA ARG A 116 17.54 -0.40 -32.58
C ARG A 116 17.08 -1.81 -32.26
N SER A 117 17.91 -2.78 -32.62
CA SER A 117 17.83 -4.12 -32.12
C SER A 117 17.39 -4.02 -30.67
N SER A 118 16.34 -4.75 -30.27
CA SER A 118 16.01 -4.91 -28.87
C SER A 118 17.28 -5.38 -28.19
N GLN A 119 18.00 -4.39 -27.61
CA GLN A 119 19.14 -4.69 -26.78
C GLN A 119 18.54 -5.57 -25.71
N TYR A 120 19.07 -6.77 -25.58
CA TYR A 120 18.69 -7.76 -24.61
C TYR A 120 18.82 -7.12 -23.22
N GLU A 121 17.77 -6.42 -22.80
CA GLU A 121 17.67 -5.87 -21.46
C GLU A 121 17.44 -7.05 -20.53
N GLY A 122 18.35 -7.21 -19.58
CA GLY A 122 18.27 -8.29 -18.61
C GLY A 122 16.94 -8.24 -17.89
N GLN A 123 16.32 -9.39 -17.70
CA GLN A 123 15.04 -9.50 -17.03
C GLN A 123 15.21 -9.21 -15.54
N ARG A 124 14.36 -8.33 -14.98
CA ARG A 124 14.32 -8.03 -13.55
C ARG A 124 14.09 -9.30 -12.72
N GLY A 125 14.78 -9.42 -11.58
CA GLY A 125 14.57 -10.49 -10.62
C GLY A 125 13.20 -10.45 -9.98
N ALA A 126 12.78 -11.59 -9.44
CA ALA A 126 11.53 -11.69 -8.71
C ALA A 126 11.60 -10.95 -7.37
N ASP A 127 10.49 -10.35 -6.98
CA ASP A 127 10.34 -9.78 -5.65
C ASP A 127 10.11 -10.91 -4.63
N ILE A 128 10.62 -10.72 -3.42
CA ILE A 128 10.52 -11.69 -2.31
C ILE A 128 9.59 -11.14 -1.25
N ARG A 129 8.72 -11.98 -0.74
CA ARG A 129 7.90 -11.72 0.45
C ARG A 129 8.55 -12.38 1.67
N TYR A 130 8.60 -11.65 2.77
CA TYR A 130 9.04 -12.14 4.06
C TYR A 130 8.05 -11.70 5.14
N ASP A 131 7.50 -12.64 5.89
CA ASP A 131 6.59 -12.37 7.00
C ASP A 131 7.41 -12.35 8.30
N LEU A 132 7.43 -11.19 8.97
CA LEU A 132 8.21 -10.94 10.17
C LEU A 132 7.29 -10.78 11.37
N GLU A 133 7.44 -11.64 12.37
CA GLU A 133 6.72 -11.52 13.63
C GLU A 133 7.52 -10.69 14.65
N ILE A 134 6.83 -9.75 15.28
CA ILE A 134 7.36 -8.92 16.36
C ILE A 134 6.41 -8.92 17.56
N THR A 135 6.92 -8.57 18.73
CA THR A 135 6.09 -8.37 19.93
C THR A 135 5.48 -6.96 19.95
N LEU A 136 4.52 -6.74 20.83
CA LEU A 136 3.88 -5.43 20.99
C LEU A 136 4.86 -4.40 21.54
N GLU A 137 5.76 -4.80 22.42
CA GLU A 137 6.82 -3.98 23.00
C GLU A 137 7.85 -3.57 21.95
N GLU A 138 8.22 -4.51 21.06
CA GLU A 138 9.09 -4.21 19.92
C GLU A 138 8.44 -3.23 18.94
N ALA A 139 7.14 -3.38 18.70
CA ALA A 139 6.39 -2.44 17.88
C ALA A 139 6.27 -1.05 18.53
N PHE A 140 6.21 -0.98 19.86
CA PHE A 140 6.18 0.27 20.63
C PHE A 140 7.53 1.01 20.58
N ALA A 141 8.62 0.32 20.88
CA ALA A 141 9.95 0.91 21.00
C ALA A 141 10.67 1.07 19.65
N GLY A 142 10.27 0.28 18.66
CA GLY A 142 11.07 0.02 17.47
C GLY A 142 12.21 -0.95 17.77
N VAL A 143 12.64 -1.69 16.77
CA VAL A 143 13.68 -2.70 16.93
C VAL A 143 14.44 -2.92 15.62
N THR A 144 15.73 -3.20 15.73
CA THR A 144 16.53 -3.69 14.62
C THR A 144 16.65 -5.21 14.73
N LYS A 145 16.21 -5.93 13.68
CA LYS A 145 16.27 -7.40 13.63
C LYS A 145 17.08 -7.88 12.45
N GLU A 146 17.85 -8.94 12.68
CA GLU A 146 18.47 -9.69 11.60
C GLU A 146 17.48 -10.75 11.09
N ILE A 147 17.28 -10.76 9.77
CA ILE A 147 16.47 -11.76 9.07
C ILE A 147 17.34 -12.56 8.13
N GLU A 148 17.14 -13.86 8.08
CA GLU A 148 17.77 -14.76 7.13
C GLU A 148 16.79 -15.06 5.99
N ILE A 149 17.19 -14.72 4.77
CA ILE A 149 16.41 -15.01 3.57
C ILE A 149 17.19 -15.94 2.64
N GLN A 150 16.50 -16.89 2.03
CA GLN A 150 17.06 -17.67 0.94
C GLN A 150 16.68 -17.01 -0.38
N THR A 151 17.68 -16.50 -1.09
CA THR A 151 17.45 -15.77 -2.34
C THR A 151 18.41 -16.21 -3.43
N ALA A 152 18.00 -16.05 -4.68
CA ALA A 152 18.89 -16.23 -5.81
C ALA A 152 19.76 -14.99 -5.98
N VAL A 153 21.05 -15.14 -5.79
CA VAL A 153 22.06 -14.08 -6.00
C VAL A 153 22.77 -14.28 -7.32
N ARG A 154 23.33 -13.21 -7.85
CA ARG A 154 24.13 -13.25 -9.07
C ARG A 154 25.31 -14.21 -8.89
N CYS A 155 25.51 -15.11 -9.85
CA CYS A 155 26.62 -16.05 -9.82
C CYS A 155 27.95 -15.31 -9.90
N GLU A 156 28.81 -15.51 -8.90
CA GLU A 156 30.12 -14.83 -8.81
C GLU A 156 31.07 -15.25 -9.94
N ASP A 157 31.04 -16.55 -10.34
CA ASP A 157 31.96 -17.10 -11.33
C ASP A 157 31.72 -16.56 -12.76
N CYS A 158 30.47 -16.28 -13.12
CA CYS A 158 30.13 -15.75 -14.44
C CYS A 158 29.60 -14.32 -14.42
N GLY A 159 29.56 -13.67 -13.28
CA GLY A 159 29.05 -12.30 -13.13
C GLY A 159 27.58 -12.14 -13.54
N GLY A 160 26.80 -13.23 -13.52
CA GLY A 160 25.38 -13.23 -13.91
C GLY A 160 25.12 -13.49 -15.40
N THR A 161 26.16 -13.70 -16.23
CA THR A 161 25.99 -13.96 -17.68
C THR A 161 25.48 -15.36 -17.97
N GLY A 162 25.69 -16.31 -17.09
CA GLY A 162 25.42 -17.73 -17.30
C GLY A 162 26.45 -18.46 -18.16
N ALA A 163 27.36 -17.75 -18.82
CA ALA A 163 28.41 -18.33 -19.66
C ALA A 163 29.67 -18.69 -18.86
N ALA A 164 30.38 -19.70 -19.23
CA ALA A 164 31.68 -20.03 -18.64
C ALA A 164 32.69 -18.91 -18.89
N GLU A 165 33.73 -18.85 -18.05
CA GLU A 165 34.80 -17.87 -18.19
C GLU A 165 35.40 -17.89 -19.59
N GLY A 166 35.56 -16.70 -20.18
CA GLY A 166 36.07 -16.56 -21.58
C GLY A 166 35.02 -16.80 -22.66
N SER A 167 33.82 -17.27 -22.35
CA SER A 167 32.73 -17.45 -23.34
C SER A 167 31.67 -16.37 -23.19
N LYS A 168 30.95 -16.12 -24.32
CA LYS A 168 29.86 -15.14 -24.34
C LYS A 168 28.59 -15.82 -24.89
N ALA A 169 27.44 -15.25 -24.54
CA ALA A 169 26.19 -15.64 -25.17
C ALA A 169 26.21 -15.21 -26.65
N GLU A 170 25.97 -16.13 -27.56
CA GLU A 170 25.92 -15.91 -29.01
C GLU A 170 24.48 -15.69 -29.47
N THR A 171 24.30 -14.98 -30.57
CA THR A 171 22.97 -14.81 -31.18
C THR A 171 22.44 -16.17 -31.63
N CYS A 172 21.20 -16.47 -31.34
CA CYS A 172 20.57 -17.73 -31.73
C CYS A 172 20.43 -17.82 -33.24
N ASP A 173 21.02 -18.84 -33.86
CA ASP A 173 21.01 -19.04 -35.30
C ASP A 173 19.59 -19.28 -35.86
N MET A 174 18.72 -19.95 -35.05
CA MET A 174 17.35 -20.29 -35.47
C MET A 174 16.45 -19.07 -35.59
N CYS A 175 16.47 -18.17 -34.63
CA CYS A 175 15.61 -16.97 -34.58
C CYS A 175 16.37 -15.69 -34.95
N ARG A 176 17.67 -15.74 -35.14
CA ARG A 176 18.54 -14.60 -35.44
C ARG A 176 18.39 -13.44 -34.46
N GLY A 177 18.23 -13.80 -33.16
CA GLY A 177 18.11 -12.84 -32.10
C GLY A 177 16.69 -12.38 -31.76
N THR A 178 15.67 -12.73 -32.54
CA THR A 178 14.28 -12.29 -32.32
C THR A 178 13.58 -13.01 -31.16
N GLY A 179 14.12 -14.15 -30.70
CA GLY A 179 13.48 -14.98 -29.66
C GLY A 179 12.24 -15.75 -30.11
N ARG A 180 11.74 -15.48 -31.33
CA ARG A 180 10.52 -16.09 -31.88
C ARG A 180 10.78 -16.65 -33.25
N VAL A 181 10.06 -17.69 -33.61
CA VAL A 181 10.06 -18.26 -34.96
C VAL A 181 8.64 -18.19 -35.54
N ARG A 182 8.54 -17.79 -36.80
CA ARG A 182 7.29 -17.72 -37.54
C ARG A 182 7.11 -18.99 -38.32
N ARG A 183 5.99 -19.66 -38.19
CA ARG A 183 5.57 -20.79 -38.99
C ARG A 183 4.32 -20.40 -39.76
N GLN A 184 4.40 -20.51 -41.07
CA GLN A 184 3.24 -20.33 -41.94
C GLN A 184 2.54 -21.68 -42.11
N SER A 185 1.25 -21.71 -41.73
CA SER A 185 0.38 -22.86 -41.99
C SER A 185 -0.80 -22.36 -42.82
N GLY A 186 -0.70 -22.52 -44.13
CA GLY A 186 -1.67 -21.98 -45.06
C GLY A 186 -1.70 -20.45 -45.06
N PHE A 187 -2.85 -19.87 -44.80
CA PHE A 187 -3.05 -18.41 -44.70
C PHE A 187 -2.74 -17.82 -43.32
N PHE A 188 -2.46 -18.66 -42.32
CA PHE A 188 -2.18 -18.21 -40.94
C PHE A 188 -0.69 -18.18 -40.67
N ILE A 189 -0.21 -17.08 -40.11
CA ILE A 189 1.15 -16.94 -39.59
C ILE A 189 1.09 -17.15 -38.09
N GLU A 190 1.67 -18.24 -37.60
CA GLU A 190 1.78 -18.53 -36.17
C GLU A 190 3.18 -18.15 -35.68
N GLU A 191 3.23 -17.26 -34.67
CA GLU A 191 4.48 -16.95 -33.98
C GLU A 191 4.60 -17.85 -32.76
N ARG A 192 5.69 -18.59 -32.65
CA ARG A 192 6.04 -19.43 -31.52
C ARG A 192 7.35 -19.00 -30.90
N MET A 193 7.48 -19.24 -29.61
CA MET A 193 8.75 -19.09 -28.90
C MET A 193 9.80 -19.97 -29.56
N CYS A 194 10.99 -19.43 -29.79
CA CYS A 194 12.08 -20.19 -30.42
C CYS A 194 12.49 -21.37 -29.52
N PRO A 195 12.41 -22.62 -29.96
CA PRO A 195 12.73 -23.77 -29.13
C PRO A 195 14.22 -23.89 -28.79
N SER A 196 15.11 -23.28 -29.60
CA SER A 196 16.54 -23.31 -29.34
C SER A 196 16.98 -22.34 -28.21
N CYS A 197 16.45 -21.12 -28.19
CA CYS A 197 16.82 -20.11 -27.20
C CYS A 197 15.72 -19.84 -26.17
N GLN A 198 14.58 -20.50 -26.25
CA GLN A 198 13.46 -20.34 -25.34
C GLN A 198 13.04 -18.86 -25.11
N GLY A 199 13.02 -18.10 -26.22
CA GLY A 199 12.61 -16.70 -26.19
C GLY A 199 13.72 -15.69 -25.91
N THR A 200 14.92 -16.13 -25.48
CA THR A 200 16.01 -15.22 -25.09
C THR A 200 16.72 -14.57 -26.28
N GLY A 201 16.58 -15.08 -27.48
CA GLY A 201 17.30 -14.63 -28.69
C GLY A 201 18.80 -14.98 -28.70
N LYS A 202 19.34 -15.52 -27.61
CA LYS A 202 20.75 -15.88 -27.43
C LYS A 202 20.89 -17.32 -26.95
N VAL A 203 22.02 -17.94 -27.24
CA VAL A 203 22.36 -19.30 -26.84
C VAL A 203 23.73 -19.29 -26.16
N ILE A 204 23.87 -19.95 -25.03
CA ILE A 204 25.13 -20.14 -24.35
C ILE A 204 25.66 -21.52 -24.69
N LYS A 205 26.71 -21.59 -25.55
CA LYS A 205 27.33 -22.85 -25.93
C LYS A 205 28.07 -23.52 -24.79
N ASN A 206 28.77 -22.72 -23.98
CA ASN A 206 29.53 -23.19 -22.81
C ASN A 206 28.92 -22.61 -21.55
N PRO A 207 27.99 -23.33 -20.88
CA PRO A 207 27.36 -22.83 -19.66
C PRO A 207 28.33 -22.83 -18.47
N CYS A 208 28.21 -21.84 -17.61
CA CYS A 208 28.93 -21.76 -16.34
C CYS A 208 28.63 -23.01 -15.48
N ARG A 209 29.66 -23.67 -14.98
CA ARG A 209 29.53 -24.93 -14.22
C ARG A 209 28.76 -24.73 -12.91
N LYS A 210 28.92 -23.59 -12.22
CA LYS A 210 28.31 -23.30 -10.93
C LYS A 210 26.81 -23.02 -11.05
N CYS A 211 26.40 -22.18 -11.98
CA CYS A 211 25.00 -21.82 -12.18
C CYS A 211 24.30 -22.58 -13.32
N ARG A 212 25.00 -23.44 -14.05
CA ARG A 212 24.47 -24.25 -15.18
C ARG A 212 23.71 -23.43 -16.22
N GLY A 213 24.23 -22.24 -16.53
CA GLY A 213 23.65 -21.36 -17.52
C GLY A 213 22.61 -20.35 -17.00
N THR A 214 22.13 -20.48 -15.78
CA THR A 214 21.10 -19.59 -15.21
C THR A 214 21.58 -18.19 -14.85
N GLY A 215 22.90 -18.02 -14.62
CA GLY A 215 23.49 -16.76 -14.18
C GLY A 215 23.28 -16.45 -12.68
N LYS A 216 22.50 -17.28 -11.96
CA LYS A 216 22.23 -17.07 -10.53
C LYS A 216 22.35 -18.36 -9.72
N VAL A 217 22.66 -18.21 -8.43
CA VAL A 217 22.80 -19.30 -7.46
C VAL A 217 22.01 -19.00 -6.21
N SER A 218 21.40 -20.01 -5.60
CA SER A 218 20.71 -19.84 -4.34
C SER A 218 21.75 -19.65 -3.20
N LYS A 219 21.55 -18.58 -2.42
CA LYS A 219 22.41 -18.27 -1.26
C LYS A 219 21.54 -17.77 -0.10
N LYS A 220 21.89 -18.15 1.10
CA LYS A 220 21.33 -17.55 2.31
C LYS A 220 21.97 -16.19 2.52
N LYS A 221 21.15 -15.19 2.76
CA LYS A 221 21.56 -13.81 3.01
C LYS A 221 20.98 -13.36 4.33
N VAL A 222 21.82 -12.83 5.20
CA VAL A 222 21.40 -12.16 6.43
C VAL A 222 21.26 -10.67 6.14
N LEU A 223 20.12 -10.09 6.50
CA LEU A 223 19.85 -8.68 6.35
C LEU A 223 19.43 -8.09 7.68
N GLU A 224 19.99 -6.95 8.01
CA GLU A 224 19.57 -6.14 9.14
C GLU A 224 18.40 -5.24 8.73
N VAL A 225 17.29 -5.34 9.46
CA VAL A 225 16.05 -4.62 9.20
C VAL A 225 15.71 -3.75 10.38
N ASN A 226 15.69 -2.45 10.16
CA ASN A 226 15.26 -1.48 11.17
C ASN A 226 13.75 -1.29 11.09
N ILE A 227 13.05 -1.69 12.14
CA ILE A 227 11.62 -1.58 12.30
C ILE A 227 11.32 -0.32 13.11
N PRO A 228 10.65 0.68 12.54
CA PRO A 228 10.37 1.92 13.24
C PRO A 228 9.33 1.73 14.34
N ALA A 229 9.46 2.54 15.41
CA ALA A 229 8.47 2.60 16.49
C ALA A 229 7.09 3.00 15.97
N GLY A 230 6.05 2.38 16.52
CA GLY A 230 4.66 2.65 16.13
C GLY A 230 4.14 1.87 14.94
N ILE A 231 4.95 0.98 14.35
CA ILE A 231 4.53 0.14 13.22
C ILE A 231 3.29 -0.68 13.56
N ASP A 232 2.42 -0.90 12.56
CA ASP A 232 1.22 -1.74 12.71
C ASP A 232 1.29 -3.01 11.85
N SER A 233 0.45 -4.00 12.17
CA SER A 233 0.38 -5.28 11.47
C SER A 233 0.00 -5.16 9.99
N GLU A 234 -0.61 -4.06 9.56
CA GLU A 234 -0.96 -3.81 8.15
C GLU A 234 0.18 -3.19 7.35
N ASN A 235 1.24 -2.77 8.04
CA ASN A 235 2.34 -2.07 7.40
C ASN A 235 3.28 -3.05 6.70
N ARG A 236 3.70 -2.65 5.49
CA ARG A 236 4.71 -3.34 4.71
C ARG A 236 5.92 -2.45 4.48
N MET A 237 7.09 -3.03 4.63
CA MET A 237 8.36 -2.38 4.37
C MET A 237 8.94 -2.92 3.07
N ARG A 238 9.51 -2.04 2.23
CA ARG A 238 10.19 -2.43 0.99
C ARG A 238 11.68 -2.14 1.11
N LEU A 239 12.49 -3.16 0.92
CA LEU A 239 13.93 -3.06 0.77
C LEU A 239 14.29 -3.22 -0.71
N SER A 240 14.59 -2.10 -1.37
CA SER A 240 14.87 -2.07 -2.79
C SER A 240 16.12 -2.88 -3.15
N GLY A 241 16.03 -3.69 -4.22
CA GLY A 241 17.14 -4.49 -4.73
C GLY A 241 17.57 -5.67 -3.83
N GLN A 242 16.78 -6.01 -2.78
CA GLN A 242 17.07 -7.14 -1.89
C GLN A 242 16.28 -8.41 -2.25
N GLY A 243 15.53 -8.39 -3.36
CA GLY A 243 14.87 -9.56 -3.94
C GLY A 243 15.83 -10.49 -4.68
N GLU A 244 15.32 -11.33 -5.56
CA GLU A 244 16.15 -12.19 -6.40
C GLU A 244 16.98 -11.40 -7.40
N ALA A 245 18.15 -11.93 -7.75
CA ALA A 245 18.94 -11.40 -8.84
C ALA A 245 18.20 -11.50 -10.18
N GLY A 246 18.32 -10.46 -11.00
CA GLY A 246 17.80 -10.49 -12.37
C GLY A 246 18.56 -11.47 -13.24
N LEU A 247 17.94 -11.89 -14.33
CA LEU A 247 18.55 -12.72 -15.36
C LEU A 247 19.37 -11.85 -16.33
N HIS A 248 20.48 -12.40 -16.81
CA HIS A 248 21.30 -11.79 -17.86
C HIS A 248 21.70 -10.33 -17.62
N GLY A 249 22.02 -9.98 -16.38
CA GLY A 249 22.43 -8.62 -16.01
C GLY A 249 21.28 -7.67 -15.65
N GLY A 250 20.05 -8.17 -15.61
CA GLY A 250 18.89 -7.40 -15.15
C GLY A 250 19.02 -6.95 -13.71
N PRO A 251 18.26 -5.94 -13.29
CA PRO A 251 18.23 -5.46 -11.91
C PRO A 251 17.62 -6.52 -10.98
N ASN A 252 18.01 -6.46 -9.71
CA ASN A 252 17.40 -7.31 -8.70
C ASN A 252 15.93 -6.92 -8.48
N GLY A 253 15.13 -7.85 -7.99
CA GLY A 253 13.83 -7.58 -7.40
C GLY A 253 13.95 -6.90 -6.03
N ASP A 254 12.83 -6.66 -5.38
CA ASP A 254 12.73 -6.05 -4.07
C ASP A 254 12.33 -7.08 -3.02
N LEU A 255 12.65 -6.80 -1.75
CA LEU A 255 12.16 -7.58 -0.62
C LEU A 255 11.03 -6.80 0.06
N TYR A 256 9.88 -7.43 0.17
CA TYR A 256 8.72 -6.92 0.90
C TYR A 256 8.59 -7.65 2.23
N ILE A 257 8.70 -6.90 3.31
CA ILE A 257 8.56 -7.41 4.68
C ILE A 257 7.16 -7.03 5.17
N PHE A 258 6.38 -8.04 5.53
CA PHE A 258 5.07 -7.91 6.14
C PHE A 258 5.23 -8.11 7.65
N VAL A 259 4.88 -7.09 8.41
CA VAL A 259 5.03 -7.12 9.85
C VAL A 259 3.76 -7.69 10.48
N HIS A 260 3.90 -8.68 11.35
CA HIS A 260 2.84 -9.26 12.14
C HIS A 260 3.14 -9.08 13.63
N ILE A 261 2.26 -8.39 14.35
CA ILE A 261 2.38 -8.19 15.78
C ILE A 261 1.70 -9.35 16.49
N ARG A 262 2.43 -10.03 17.36
CA ARG A 262 1.87 -11.12 18.15
C ARG A 262 0.82 -10.58 19.13
N PRO A 263 -0.32 -11.30 19.33
CA PRO A 263 -1.28 -10.95 20.35
C PRO A 263 -0.62 -10.89 21.73
N HIS A 264 -0.81 -9.78 22.43
CA HIS A 264 -0.26 -9.58 23.77
C HIS A 264 -1.23 -10.15 24.83
N LYS A 265 -0.68 -10.65 25.96
CA LYS A 265 -1.47 -11.31 27.01
C LYS A 265 -2.36 -10.34 27.79
N ILE A 266 -1.95 -9.10 27.94
CA ILE A 266 -2.60 -8.08 28.77
C ILE A 266 -3.23 -6.99 27.92
N PHE A 267 -2.52 -6.53 26.89
CA PHE A 267 -2.93 -5.38 26.11
C PHE A 267 -3.53 -5.79 24.77
N ARG A 268 -4.61 -5.11 24.38
CA ARG A 268 -5.18 -5.15 23.03
C ARG A 268 -4.93 -3.80 22.37
N ARG A 269 -4.36 -3.82 21.19
CA ARG A 269 -4.08 -2.62 20.39
C ARG A 269 -5.26 -2.30 19.48
N GLU A 270 -5.67 -1.05 19.42
CA GLU A 270 -6.61 -0.50 18.43
C GLU A 270 -6.04 0.83 17.91
N GLY A 271 -5.40 0.78 16.75
CA GLY A 271 -4.69 1.92 16.19
C GLY A 271 -3.54 2.39 17.08
N THR A 272 -3.64 3.59 17.61
CA THR A 272 -2.65 4.18 18.53
C THR A 272 -2.97 3.92 20.00
N ASN A 273 -4.16 3.42 20.31
CA ASN A 273 -4.60 3.20 21.67
C ASN A 273 -4.39 1.75 22.11
N LEU A 274 -4.19 1.58 23.40
CA LEU A 274 -4.13 0.30 24.07
C LEU A 274 -5.33 0.13 24.98
N PHE A 275 -5.81 -1.11 25.09
CA PHE A 275 -6.88 -1.51 25.98
C PHE A 275 -6.38 -2.61 26.90
N CYS A 276 -6.74 -2.52 28.17
CA CYS A 276 -6.37 -3.49 29.19
C CYS A 276 -7.57 -3.77 30.10
N ASP A 277 -7.95 -5.04 30.23
CA ASP A 277 -8.97 -5.48 31.18
C ASP A 277 -8.28 -5.84 32.50
N VAL A 278 -8.58 -5.12 33.55
CA VAL A 278 -7.96 -5.30 34.86
C VAL A 278 -8.97 -5.89 35.85
N PRO A 279 -8.71 -7.09 36.38
CA PRO A 279 -9.58 -7.68 37.40
C PRO A 279 -9.44 -6.93 38.69
N VAL A 280 -10.57 -6.54 39.29
CA VAL A 280 -10.67 -5.84 40.55
C VAL A 280 -11.59 -6.63 41.49
N SER A 281 -11.17 -6.80 42.75
CA SER A 281 -12.03 -7.50 43.70
C SER A 281 -13.33 -6.72 43.94
N MET A 282 -14.44 -7.40 44.18
CA MET A 282 -15.70 -6.73 44.52
C MET A 282 -15.59 -5.84 45.76
N VAL A 283 -14.68 -6.17 46.68
CA VAL A 283 -14.45 -5.39 47.90
C VAL A 283 -13.75 -4.07 47.55
N THR A 284 -12.71 -4.12 46.75
CA THR A 284 -12.02 -2.92 46.26
C THR A 284 -12.95 -2.05 45.41
N ALA A 285 -13.77 -2.67 44.55
CA ALA A 285 -14.73 -1.94 43.75
C ALA A 285 -15.80 -1.24 44.58
N ALA A 286 -16.23 -1.87 45.67
CA ALA A 286 -17.23 -1.30 46.58
C ALA A 286 -16.68 -0.20 47.50
N LEU A 287 -15.49 -0.42 48.05
CA LEU A 287 -14.90 0.48 49.07
C LEU A 287 -13.98 1.56 48.47
N GLY A 288 -13.59 1.39 47.25
CA GLY A 288 -12.53 2.18 46.63
C GLY A 288 -11.13 1.67 47.00
N GLY A 289 -10.11 2.24 46.38
CA GLY A 289 -8.72 1.89 46.66
C GLY A 289 -7.76 2.41 45.59
N GLU A 290 -6.52 2.00 45.71
CA GLU A 290 -5.49 2.30 44.69
C GLU A 290 -4.98 1.01 44.09
N MET A 291 -4.64 1.07 42.82
CA MET A 291 -4.06 -0.06 42.06
C MET A 291 -2.93 0.42 41.18
N GLU A 292 -1.90 -0.38 41.04
CA GLU A 292 -0.81 -0.15 40.10
C GLU A 292 -1.08 -0.90 38.79
N ILE A 293 -1.11 -0.14 37.68
CA ILE A 293 -1.36 -0.67 36.33
C ILE A 293 -0.03 -0.69 35.58
N PRO A 294 0.41 -1.85 35.07
CA PRO A 294 1.60 -1.89 34.23
C PRO A 294 1.31 -1.20 32.90
N CYS A 295 2.28 -0.44 32.39
CA CYS A 295 2.26 0.19 31.08
C CYS A 295 3.21 -0.52 30.13
N LEU A 296 3.00 -0.37 28.82
CA LEU A 296 3.82 -1.01 27.80
C LEU A 296 5.26 -0.46 27.77
N ASP A 297 5.46 0.77 28.24
CA ASP A 297 6.77 1.40 28.41
C ASP A 297 7.61 0.83 29.57
N GLY A 298 7.10 -0.19 30.26
CA GLY A 298 7.75 -0.81 31.42
C GLY A 298 7.55 -0.04 32.73
N THR A 299 6.82 1.08 32.72
CA THR A 299 6.45 1.83 33.92
C THR A 299 5.16 1.29 34.53
N THR A 300 4.88 1.68 35.78
CA THR A 300 3.61 1.44 36.44
C THR A 300 2.93 2.76 36.75
N GLU A 301 1.62 2.83 36.52
CA GLU A 301 0.79 4.00 36.87
C GLU A 301 -0.13 3.65 38.01
N LYS A 302 -0.20 4.54 39.02
CA LYS A 302 -1.13 4.44 40.13
C LYS A 302 -2.49 4.98 39.72
N VAL A 303 -3.49 4.16 39.84
CA VAL A 303 -4.87 4.49 39.51
C VAL A 303 -5.72 4.39 40.75
N VAL A 304 -6.49 5.42 41.00
CA VAL A 304 -7.48 5.47 42.09
C VAL A 304 -8.78 4.86 41.59
N ILE A 305 -9.32 3.93 42.36
CA ILE A 305 -10.60 3.29 42.10
C ILE A 305 -11.60 3.93 43.05
N ASP A 306 -12.60 4.65 42.53
CA ASP A 306 -13.64 5.27 43.34
C ASP A 306 -14.55 4.21 43.97
N ALA A 307 -15.04 4.49 45.18
CA ALA A 307 -15.99 3.62 45.83
C ALA A 307 -17.28 3.50 44.99
N GLY A 308 -17.77 2.25 44.85
CA GLY A 308 -18.93 1.95 44.00
C GLY A 308 -18.63 1.78 42.51
N THR A 309 -17.36 1.66 42.13
CA THR A 309 -16.95 1.42 40.73
C THR A 309 -17.60 0.15 40.20
N GLN A 310 -18.30 0.26 39.07
CA GLN A 310 -19.00 -0.84 38.41
C GLN A 310 -18.10 -1.60 37.45
N SER A 311 -18.44 -2.86 37.18
CA SER A 311 -17.77 -3.66 36.14
C SER A 311 -18.00 -3.03 34.78
N GLY A 312 -16.92 -2.89 34.00
CA GLY A 312 -16.95 -2.22 32.69
C GLY A 312 -16.64 -0.72 32.76
N HIS A 313 -16.46 -0.15 33.95
CA HIS A 313 -15.99 1.22 34.10
C HIS A 313 -14.61 1.37 33.46
N GLU A 314 -14.42 2.42 32.64
CA GLU A 314 -13.23 2.63 31.84
C GLU A 314 -12.58 3.96 32.24
N ILE A 315 -11.27 3.91 32.43
CA ILE A 315 -10.44 5.09 32.67
C ILE A 315 -9.41 5.24 31.59
N ARG A 316 -9.03 6.47 31.28
CA ARG A 316 -8.08 6.82 30.24
C ARG A 316 -6.78 7.33 30.84
N LEU A 317 -5.70 6.61 30.63
CA LEU A 317 -4.33 7.04 30.96
C LEU A 317 -3.70 7.67 29.71
N ARG A 318 -3.55 8.99 29.75
CA ARG A 318 -3.05 9.76 28.62
C ARG A 318 -1.58 9.45 28.34
N LYS A 319 -1.21 9.36 27.05
CA LYS A 319 0.16 9.11 26.59
C LYS A 319 0.78 7.81 27.10
N LYS A 320 -0.05 6.79 27.39
CA LYS A 320 0.38 5.45 27.80
C LYS A 320 -0.03 4.36 26.80
N GLY A 321 -0.46 4.78 25.59
CA GLY A 321 -0.78 3.90 24.47
C GLY A 321 0.45 3.58 23.61
N MET A 322 0.21 3.32 22.31
CA MET A 322 1.25 3.06 21.32
C MET A 322 1.90 4.33 20.81
N THR A 323 3.17 4.25 20.44
CA THR A 323 3.85 5.28 19.67
C THR A 323 3.19 5.41 18.30
N VAL A 324 3.18 6.64 17.77
CA VAL A 324 2.65 6.92 16.43
C VAL A 324 3.78 6.88 15.42
N LEU A 325 3.63 6.08 14.36
CA LEU A 325 4.63 5.95 13.31
C LEU A 325 5.05 7.32 12.76
N GLN A 326 6.36 7.55 12.65
CA GLN A 326 6.97 8.80 12.18
C GLN A 326 6.57 10.07 12.98
N SER A 327 6.11 9.92 14.22
CA SER A 327 5.71 11.03 15.08
C SER A 327 6.29 10.83 16.49
N LYS A 328 6.35 11.92 17.26
CA LYS A 328 6.66 11.88 18.69
C LYS A 328 5.41 11.70 19.58
N ASN A 329 4.26 11.57 18.96
CA ASN A 329 3.01 11.41 19.69
C ASN A 329 2.88 9.96 20.18
N ILE A 330 2.21 9.83 21.33
CA ILE A 330 1.88 8.55 21.95
C ILE A 330 0.36 8.57 22.16
N GLY A 331 -0.30 7.46 21.85
CA GLY A 331 -1.72 7.25 22.10
C GLY A 331 -2.03 7.07 23.59
N ASP A 332 -3.21 6.62 23.91
CA ASP A 332 -3.66 6.48 25.29
C ASP A 332 -3.89 5.00 25.64
N LEU A 333 -3.80 4.72 26.95
CA LEU A 333 -4.18 3.42 27.49
C LEU A 333 -5.56 3.54 28.15
N PHE A 334 -6.49 2.71 27.68
CA PHE A 334 -7.81 2.56 28.26
C PHE A 334 -7.82 1.35 29.17
N VAL A 335 -8.06 1.58 30.45
CA VAL A 335 -8.12 0.54 31.49
C VAL A 335 -9.58 0.31 31.83
N ARG A 336 -10.07 -0.90 31.57
CA ARG A 336 -11.42 -1.32 31.87
C ARG A 336 -11.40 -2.20 33.10
N PHE A 337 -12.11 -1.81 34.13
CA PHE A 337 -12.24 -2.60 35.34
C PHE A 337 -13.24 -3.74 35.14
N LYS A 338 -12.80 -4.96 35.47
CA LYS A 338 -13.64 -6.14 35.48
C LYS A 338 -13.79 -6.59 36.93
N VAL A 339 -14.94 -6.30 37.53
CA VAL A 339 -15.19 -6.70 38.93
C VAL A 339 -15.29 -8.21 39.01
N GLU A 340 -14.42 -8.80 39.83
CA GLU A 340 -14.39 -10.23 40.06
C GLU A 340 -15.16 -10.59 41.32
N THR A 341 -16.14 -11.49 41.17
CA THR A 341 -16.88 -12.09 42.26
C THR A 341 -16.13 -13.34 42.76
N PRO A 342 -15.82 -13.44 44.06
CA PRO A 342 -15.07 -14.55 44.61
C PRO A 342 -15.86 -15.86 44.51
N THR A 343 -15.18 -16.91 44.00
CA THR A 343 -15.83 -18.21 43.77
C THR A 343 -15.65 -19.23 44.91
N LYS A 344 -14.56 -19.10 45.67
CA LYS A 344 -14.20 -20.06 46.75
C LYS A 344 -14.31 -19.39 48.12
N LEU A 345 -15.54 -19.25 48.65
CA LEU A 345 -15.80 -18.57 49.90
C LEU A 345 -15.72 -19.55 51.08
N THR A 346 -15.07 -19.13 52.15
CA THR A 346 -15.12 -19.83 53.44
C THR A 346 -16.50 -19.67 54.10
N VAL A 347 -16.83 -20.49 55.13
CA VAL A 347 -18.10 -20.39 55.87
C VAL A 347 -18.30 -19.01 56.45
N LYS A 348 -17.27 -18.46 57.09
CA LYS A 348 -17.29 -17.10 57.67
C LYS A 348 -17.55 -16.01 56.64
N GLN A 349 -16.93 -16.12 55.43
CA GLN A 349 -17.15 -15.13 54.34
C GLN A 349 -18.59 -15.18 53.83
N LYS A 350 -19.17 -16.39 53.73
CA LYS A 350 -20.59 -16.54 53.34
C LYS A 350 -21.54 -15.91 54.34
N GLU A 351 -21.27 -16.05 55.63
CA GLU A 351 -22.05 -15.43 56.69
C GLU A 351 -21.97 -13.90 56.66
N LEU A 352 -20.76 -13.36 56.51
CA LEU A 352 -20.54 -11.89 56.37
C LEU A 352 -21.24 -11.31 55.14
N LEU A 353 -21.21 -12.01 54.00
CA LEU A 353 -21.91 -11.55 52.79
C LEU A 353 -23.43 -11.59 52.93
N LYS A 354 -23.99 -12.58 53.68
CA LYS A 354 -25.42 -12.60 53.98
C LYS A 354 -25.82 -11.42 54.87
N GLN A 355 -25.04 -11.14 55.94
CA GLN A 355 -25.26 -9.97 56.77
C GLN A 355 -25.20 -8.68 56.00
N PHE A 356 -24.19 -8.52 55.10
CA PHE A 356 -24.07 -7.37 54.22
C PHE A 356 -25.30 -7.21 53.30
N GLU A 357 -25.85 -8.28 52.76
CA GLU A 357 -27.05 -8.26 51.91
C GLU A 357 -28.30 -7.88 52.71
N GLU A 358 -28.41 -8.36 53.94
CA GLU A 358 -29.54 -8.05 54.85
C GLU A 358 -29.55 -6.57 55.27
N ASP A 359 -28.37 -6.01 55.55
CA ASP A 359 -28.22 -4.60 55.99
C ASP A 359 -28.32 -3.62 54.80
N GLY A 360 -28.07 -4.10 53.57
CA GLY A 360 -27.87 -3.26 52.39
C GLY A 360 -28.93 -3.40 51.30
N LYS A 361 -30.19 -3.69 51.59
CA LYS A 361 -31.25 -3.89 50.58
C LYS A 361 -31.47 -2.70 49.62
N GLU A 362 -31.11 -1.50 50.03
CA GLU A 362 -31.25 -0.25 49.25
C GLU A 362 -29.96 0.14 48.51
N ASN A 363 -28.85 -0.57 48.75
CA ASN A 363 -27.54 -0.17 48.22
C ASN A 363 -27.27 -0.58 46.79
N CYS A 364 -28.19 -1.32 46.13
CA CYS A 364 -28.12 -1.76 44.75
C CYS A 364 -29.28 -1.17 43.92
N PRO A 365 -29.26 0.13 43.58
CA PRO A 365 -30.40 0.82 42.96
C PRO A 365 -30.76 0.27 41.58
N GLU A 366 -29.82 -0.26 40.81
CA GLU A 366 -30.10 -0.82 39.49
C GLU A 366 -30.90 -2.13 39.56
N SER A 367 -30.55 -3.03 40.51
CA SER A 367 -31.29 -4.27 40.68
C SER A 367 -32.69 -4.00 41.28
N ALA A 368 -32.79 -3.08 42.26
CA ALA A 368 -34.08 -2.67 42.84
C ALA A 368 -34.98 -2.06 41.75
N GLY A 369 -34.48 -1.12 40.94
CA GLY A 369 -35.22 -0.47 39.85
C GLY A 369 -35.63 -1.44 38.73
N PHE A 370 -34.85 -2.48 38.46
CA PHE A 370 -35.20 -3.51 37.49
C PHE A 370 -36.37 -4.37 37.98
N PHE A 371 -36.31 -4.79 39.22
CA PHE A 371 -37.39 -5.60 39.78
C PHE A 371 -38.68 -4.84 39.98
N GLU A 372 -38.66 -3.52 40.24
CA GLU A 372 -39.87 -2.66 40.23
C GLU A 372 -40.48 -2.58 38.83
N LYS A 373 -39.66 -2.31 37.79
CA LYS A 373 -40.11 -2.31 36.39
C LYS A 373 -40.69 -3.66 35.95
N LEU A 374 -40.09 -4.77 36.38
CA LEU A 374 -40.58 -6.10 36.11
C LEU A 374 -41.92 -6.37 36.74
N LYS A 375 -42.11 -5.97 37.99
CA LYS A 375 -43.42 -6.06 38.70
C LYS A 375 -44.50 -5.25 38.01
N ASP A 376 -44.18 -4.07 37.53
CA ASP A 376 -45.13 -3.23 36.79
C ASP A 376 -45.47 -3.79 35.42
N PHE A 377 -44.52 -4.45 34.74
CA PHE A 377 -44.76 -5.14 33.49
C PHE A 377 -45.69 -6.35 33.66
N ILE A 378 -45.47 -7.17 34.70
CA ILE A 378 -46.31 -8.35 34.99
C ILE A 378 -47.73 -7.93 35.46
N LYS A 379 -47.90 -6.77 36.07
CA LYS A 379 -49.23 -6.27 36.50
C LYS A 379 -50.04 -5.67 35.37
N LYS A 380 -49.40 -5.34 34.22
CA LYS A 380 -50.07 -4.74 33.04
C LYS A 380 -50.37 -5.73 31.93
N GLY A 381 -49.91 -6.97 32.03
CA GLY A 381 -50.24 -8.09 31.14
C GLY A 381 -51.21 -9.03 31.85
#